data_b00b667a78edd4cd9f94d72e3ad48151
#
_entry.id   b00b667a78edd4cd9f94d72e3ad48151
#
_cell.length_a   1.000
_cell.length_b   1.000
_cell.length_c   1.000
_cell.angle_alpha   90.00
_cell.angle_beta   90.00
_cell.angle_gamma   90.00
#
_symmetry.space_group_name_H-M   'P 1'
#
loop_
_entity.id
_entity.type
_entity.pdbx_description
1 polymer ?
#
loop_
_entity_poly.entity_id
_entity_poly.type
_entity_poly.pdbx_seq_one_letter_code
_entity_poly.pdbx_strand_id
1 'polypeptide(L)'
;MPRPSRLLALAAFVLLSACGRKPDADPNVLTVAATAVPHAEILEHVRPVLAREGVKLDVRVFNDYIQPNTQVAEGRIAISYFETAPYLAEYNKAHGTRLVTIAGIHVEPLGAYSRRYKSIAALPDGASVAIPNEASSSGRSLLLLQKAGLITLPPSAGPSATPGDIIANPHHLVFRSLEAATLPRVLDQVDLALINTNYALEAGLNPVRDALVIEGKDSPYVNFIVGLEAERNDPKVRTLVAALRSADVRQFLADRYHGAVLPAF
;
A
#
# COMPACT_ATOMS: atom_id res chain seq x y z
N MET A 1 54.89 55.61 -43.30
CA MET A 1 53.77 54.60 -43.41
C MET A 1 53.41 54.14 -42.00
N PRO A 2 52.28 54.55 -41.44
CA PRO A 2 51.91 54.14 -40.09
C PRO A 2 51.07 52.91 -40.10
N ARG A 3 51.30 51.94 -39.18
CA ARG A 3 50.55 50.73 -38.93
C ARG A 3 49.27 51.01 -38.13
N PRO A 4 48.15 50.44 -38.43
CA PRO A 4 46.94 50.59 -37.64
C PRO A 4 46.94 49.67 -36.40
N SER A 5 46.66 50.27 -35.26
CA SER A 5 46.43 49.61 -33.97
C SER A 5 45.11 48.84 -33.97
N ARG A 6 45.16 47.54 -33.64
CA ARG A 6 43.96 46.72 -33.44
C ARG A 6 43.47 46.91 -31.99
N LEU A 7 42.32 47.55 -31.83
CA LEU A 7 41.55 47.59 -30.62
C LEU A 7 40.84 46.26 -30.45
N LEU A 8 41.24 45.48 -29.45
CA LEU A 8 40.52 44.30 -28.96
C LEU A 8 39.32 44.75 -28.11
N ALA A 9 38.11 44.61 -28.59
CA ALA A 9 36.90 44.77 -27.80
C ALA A 9 36.65 43.46 -26.98
N LEU A 10 36.84 43.57 -25.65
CA LEU A 10 36.52 42.49 -24.70
C LEU A 10 35.03 42.52 -24.43
N ALA A 11 34.26 41.67 -25.05
CA ALA A 11 32.84 41.48 -24.75
C ALA A 11 32.70 40.63 -23.45
N ALA A 12 32.37 41.30 -22.35
CA ALA A 12 32.02 40.64 -21.09
C ALA A 12 30.65 39.91 -21.21
N PHE A 13 30.69 38.60 -21.34
CA PHE A 13 29.50 37.76 -21.29
C PHE A 13 29.08 37.65 -19.81
N VAL A 14 28.12 38.47 -19.39
CA VAL A 14 27.46 38.32 -18.07
C VAL A 14 26.52 37.12 -18.17
N LEU A 15 26.96 35.95 -17.69
CA LEU A 15 26.11 34.81 -17.44
C LEU A 15 25.13 35.14 -16.29
N LEU A 16 23.92 35.55 -16.64
CA LEU A 16 22.78 35.56 -15.72
C LEU A 16 22.45 34.11 -15.40
N SER A 17 23.05 33.59 -14.31
CA SER A 17 22.55 32.37 -13.65
C SER A 17 21.18 32.66 -13.06
N ALA A 18 20.14 32.50 -13.86
CA ALA A 18 18.79 32.42 -13.37
C ALA A 18 18.70 31.13 -12.54
N CYS A 19 19.04 31.21 -11.24
CA CYS A 19 18.59 30.23 -10.26
C CYS A 19 17.07 30.22 -10.29
N GLY A 20 16.50 29.29 -11.05
CA GLY A 20 15.09 28.96 -10.98
C GLY A 20 14.77 28.55 -9.55
N ARG A 21 14.36 29.53 -8.73
CA ARG A 21 13.80 29.25 -7.41
C ARG A 21 12.57 28.39 -7.68
N LYS A 22 12.60 27.10 -7.29
CA LYS A 22 11.38 26.33 -7.12
C LYS A 22 10.44 27.20 -6.27
N PRO A 23 9.17 27.38 -6.65
CA PRO A 23 8.25 28.10 -5.79
C PRO A 23 8.35 27.49 -4.40
N ASP A 24 8.59 28.32 -3.38
CA ASP A 24 8.68 27.89 -1.99
C ASP A 24 7.41 27.07 -1.70
N ALA A 25 7.58 25.76 -1.49
CA ALA A 25 6.45 24.89 -1.17
C ALA A 25 5.82 25.44 0.12
N ASP A 26 4.50 25.57 0.15
CA ASP A 26 3.77 26.00 1.35
C ASP A 26 4.22 25.09 2.53
N PRO A 27 4.87 25.64 3.58
CA PRO A 27 5.44 24.85 4.67
C PRO A 27 4.37 24.06 5.45
N ASN A 28 3.10 24.45 5.31
CA ASN A 28 1.98 23.80 5.98
C ASN A 28 1.42 22.62 5.19
N VAL A 29 1.84 22.43 3.94
CA VAL A 29 1.38 21.29 3.15
C VAL A 29 2.08 20.01 3.60
N LEU A 30 1.30 18.94 3.79
CA LEU A 30 1.75 17.56 3.96
C LEU A 30 1.25 16.73 2.79
N THR A 31 2.17 16.26 1.94
CA THR A 31 1.85 15.38 0.82
C THR A 31 1.83 13.93 1.26
N VAL A 32 0.78 13.19 0.92
CA VAL A 32 0.60 11.78 1.29
C VAL A 32 0.23 10.96 0.06
N ALA A 33 1.01 9.94 -0.25
CA ALA A 33 0.67 8.92 -1.24
C ALA A 33 -0.21 7.84 -0.61
N ALA A 34 -1.33 7.50 -1.22
CA ALA A 34 -2.27 6.52 -0.70
C ALA A 34 -2.95 5.74 -1.82
N THR A 35 -3.49 4.55 -1.52
CA THR A 35 -4.49 3.91 -2.38
C THR A 35 -5.88 4.50 -2.12
N ALA A 36 -6.81 4.32 -3.06
CA ALA A 36 -8.11 4.99 -3.02
C ALA A 36 -8.92 4.62 -1.77
N VAL A 37 -9.14 3.32 -1.55
CA VAL A 37 -9.94 2.76 -0.45
C VAL A 37 -9.11 1.73 0.30
N PRO A 38 -9.07 1.74 1.63
CA PRO A 38 -9.70 2.70 2.54
C PRO A 38 -8.83 3.94 2.82
N HIS A 39 -7.57 3.95 2.39
CA HIS A 39 -6.52 4.86 2.83
C HIS A 39 -6.81 6.32 2.54
N ALA A 40 -7.13 6.67 1.27
CA ALA A 40 -7.47 8.05 0.93
C ALA A 40 -8.79 8.47 1.58
N GLU A 41 -9.80 7.59 1.70
CA GLU A 41 -11.04 7.90 2.40
C GLU A 41 -10.79 8.25 3.89
N ILE A 42 -9.91 7.51 4.58
CA ILE A 42 -9.53 7.79 5.97
C ILE A 42 -8.79 9.13 6.07
N LEU A 43 -7.88 9.41 5.13
CA LEU A 43 -7.16 10.70 5.08
C LEU A 43 -8.12 11.87 4.84
N GLU A 44 -9.09 11.72 3.95
CA GLU A 44 -10.11 12.73 3.69
C GLU A 44 -11.01 12.98 4.90
N HIS A 45 -11.33 11.92 5.65
CA HIS A 45 -12.11 12.02 6.89
C HIS A 45 -11.41 12.92 7.94
N VAL A 46 -10.08 12.80 8.09
CA VAL A 46 -9.32 13.60 9.06
C VAL A 46 -8.90 14.97 8.53
N ARG A 47 -9.05 15.25 7.24
CA ARG A 47 -8.67 16.53 6.60
C ARG A 47 -9.19 17.78 7.34
N PRO A 48 -10.48 17.84 7.76
CA PRO A 48 -11.00 19.02 8.48
C PRO A 48 -10.35 19.24 9.84
N VAL A 49 -9.95 18.15 10.51
CA VAL A 49 -9.24 18.21 11.80
C VAL A 49 -7.85 18.80 11.57
N LEU A 50 -7.12 18.27 10.59
CA LEU A 50 -5.77 18.73 10.23
C LEU A 50 -5.75 20.20 9.82
N ALA A 51 -6.76 20.65 9.06
CA ALA A 51 -6.87 22.04 8.64
C ALA A 51 -7.01 22.99 9.84
N ARG A 52 -7.74 22.60 10.91
CA ARG A 52 -7.84 23.38 12.13
C ARG A 52 -6.51 23.45 12.92
N GLU A 53 -5.69 22.41 12.79
CA GLU A 53 -4.34 22.34 13.36
C GLU A 53 -3.27 23.02 12.48
N GLY A 54 -3.67 23.68 11.39
CA GLY A 54 -2.78 24.38 10.47
C GLY A 54 -2.06 23.47 9.47
N VAL A 55 -2.43 22.19 9.35
CA VAL A 55 -1.85 21.24 8.38
C VAL A 55 -2.77 21.12 7.17
N LYS A 56 -2.23 21.46 5.99
CA LYS A 56 -2.90 21.32 4.71
C LYS A 56 -2.54 19.98 4.07
N LEU A 57 -3.48 19.04 4.07
CA LEU A 57 -3.27 17.71 3.52
C LEU A 57 -3.40 17.72 1.98
N ASP A 58 -2.38 17.20 1.27
CA ASP A 58 -2.40 16.94 -0.18
C ASP A 58 -2.29 15.44 -0.42
N VAL A 59 -3.42 14.79 -0.67
CA VAL A 59 -3.50 13.34 -0.90
C VAL A 59 -3.32 13.05 -2.37
N ARG A 60 -2.34 12.20 -2.68
CA ARG A 60 -2.06 11.68 -4.03
C ARG A 60 -2.46 10.22 -4.10
N VAL A 61 -3.50 9.92 -4.88
CA VAL A 61 -4.04 8.57 -5.01
C VAL A 61 -3.30 7.80 -6.09
N PHE A 62 -2.93 6.55 -5.78
CA PHE A 62 -2.27 5.61 -6.68
C PHE A 62 -3.08 4.31 -6.76
N ASN A 63 -3.02 3.64 -7.92
CA ASN A 63 -3.74 2.39 -8.17
C ASN A 63 -2.82 1.16 -8.14
N ASP A 64 -1.56 1.33 -7.72
CA ASP A 64 -0.56 0.29 -7.57
C ASP A 64 0.22 0.45 -6.25
N TYR A 65 1.04 -0.55 -5.91
CA TYR A 65 1.82 -0.55 -4.68
C TYR A 65 3.28 -0.11 -4.84
N ILE A 66 3.75 0.13 -6.08
CA ILE A 66 5.15 0.49 -6.36
C ILE A 66 5.33 2.00 -6.33
N GLN A 67 4.46 2.72 -7.06
CA GLN A 67 4.58 4.16 -7.24
C GLN A 67 4.54 4.97 -5.94
N PRO A 68 3.68 4.68 -4.95
CA PRO A 68 3.66 5.43 -3.70
C PRO A 68 5.04 5.49 -3.03
N ASN A 69 5.69 4.33 -2.87
CA ASN A 69 7.00 4.24 -2.24
C ASN A 69 8.11 4.86 -3.08
N THR A 70 8.04 4.75 -4.42
CA THR A 70 8.96 5.41 -5.33
C THR A 70 8.93 6.92 -5.15
N GLN A 71 7.73 7.52 -5.08
CA GLN A 71 7.56 8.96 -4.89
C GLN A 71 8.12 9.44 -3.52
N VAL A 72 7.92 8.63 -2.48
CA VAL A 72 8.45 8.93 -1.13
C VAL A 72 9.96 8.76 -1.08
N ALA A 73 10.50 7.66 -1.63
CA ALA A 73 11.94 7.41 -1.65
C ALA A 73 12.73 8.50 -2.41
N GLU A 74 12.12 9.07 -3.46
CA GLU A 74 12.70 10.16 -4.25
C GLU A 74 12.42 11.56 -3.65
N GLY A 75 11.73 11.66 -2.52
CA GLY A 75 11.43 12.92 -1.84
C GLY A 75 10.43 13.82 -2.58
N ARG A 76 9.64 13.28 -3.52
CA ARG A 76 8.57 14.01 -4.22
C ARG A 76 7.28 14.09 -3.42
N ILE A 77 7.04 13.09 -2.57
CA ILE A 77 5.93 13.02 -1.60
C ILE A 77 6.54 12.76 -0.23
N ALA A 78 6.03 13.38 0.81
CA ALA A 78 6.60 13.29 2.15
C ALA A 78 6.45 11.88 2.75
N ILE A 79 5.25 11.31 2.70
CA ILE A 79 4.93 10.02 3.32
C ILE A 79 3.96 9.22 2.45
N SER A 80 3.88 7.91 2.70
CA SER A 80 2.84 7.04 2.15
C SER A 80 1.96 6.44 3.23
N TYR A 81 0.76 6.03 2.84
CA TYR A 81 -0.20 5.30 3.66
C TYR A 81 -0.97 4.29 2.81
N PHE A 82 -0.51 3.03 2.76
CA PHE A 82 -1.15 1.97 1.97
C PHE A 82 -0.61 0.56 2.27
N GLU A 83 0.42 0.41 3.09
CA GLU A 83 1.24 -0.80 3.12
C GLU A 83 1.49 -1.37 4.51
N THR A 84 1.89 -2.63 4.52
CA THR A 84 2.27 -3.39 5.70
C THR A 84 3.79 -3.47 5.85
N ALA A 85 4.28 -3.74 7.07
CA ALA A 85 5.71 -3.84 7.32
C ALA A 85 6.42 -4.94 6.50
N PRO A 86 5.85 -6.15 6.27
CA PRO A 86 6.46 -7.14 5.39
C PRO A 86 6.59 -6.65 3.94
N TYR A 87 5.58 -5.98 3.40
CA TYR A 87 5.65 -5.39 2.06
C TYR A 87 6.76 -4.34 1.96
N LEU A 88 6.83 -3.41 2.93
CA LEU A 88 7.87 -2.39 2.97
C LEU A 88 9.28 -3.01 3.01
N ALA A 89 9.47 -4.06 3.80
CA ALA A 89 10.77 -4.73 3.89
C ALA A 89 11.22 -5.29 2.53
N GLU A 90 10.29 -5.90 1.79
CA GLU A 90 10.56 -6.42 0.44
C GLU A 90 10.80 -5.30 -0.57
N TYR A 91 9.99 -4.24 -0.53
CA TYR A 91 10.17 -3.06 -1.38
C TYR A 91 11.58 -2.47 -1.16
N ASN A 92 11.97 -2.21 0.09
CA ASN A 92 13.29 -1.67 0.42
C ASN A 92 14.42 -2.56 -0.10
N LYS A 93 14.28 -3.89 0.06
CA LYS A 93 15.27 -4.86 -0.43
C LYS A 93 15.38 -4.85 -1.96
N ALA A 94 14.25 -4.83 -2.65
CA ALA A 94 14.19 -4.89 -4.11
C ALA A 94 14.70 -3.61 -4.78
N HIS A 95 14.42 -2.44 -4.17
CA HIS A 95 14.73 -1.12 -4.73
C HIS A 95 15.92 -0.41 -4.09
N GLY A 96 16.57 -1.00 -3.07
CA GLY A 96 17.69 -0.41 -2.35
C GLY A 96 17.32 0.85 -1.56
N THR A 97 16.05 0.98 -1.17
CA THR A 97 15.53 2.12 -0.41
C THR A 97 15.64 1.91 1.10
N ARG A 98 15.38 2.98 1.88
CA ARG A 98 15.46 2.96 3.35
C ARG A 98 14.23 3.63 3.97
N LEU A 99 13.07 3.34 3.41
CA LEU A 99 11.81 3.81 3.98
C LEU A 99 11.54 3.10 5.31
N VAL A 100 10.90 3.80 6.24
CA VAL A 100 10.62 3.28 7.59
C VAL A 100 9.15 3.39 7.93
N THR A 101 8.64 2.45 8.72
CA THR A 101 7.32 2.55 9.32
C THR A 101 7.35 3.62 10.41
N ILE A 102 6.39 4.56 10.38
CA ILE A 102 6.25 5.64 11.36
C ILE A 102 5.17 5.30 12.39
N ALA A 103 3.97 4.93 11.92
CA ALA A 103 2.84 4.62 12.80
C ALA A 103 1.90 3.59 12.17
N GLY A 104 1.51 2.56 12.93
CA GLY A 104 0.45 1.63 12.53
C GLY A 104 -0.93 2.24 12.76
N ILE A 105 -1.84 2.07 11.81
CA ILE A 105 -3.15 2.72 11.84
C ILE A 105 -4.28 1.71 11.83
N HIS A 106 -4.30 0.75 10.91
CA HIS A 106 -5.39 -0.21 10.80
C HIS A 106 -4.92 -1.55 10.26
N VAL A 107 -5.78 -2.56 10.37
CA VAL A 107 -5.62 -3.87 9.76
C VAL A 107 -6.69 -4.08 8.70
N GLU A 108 -6.30 -4.67 7.59
CA GLU A 108 -7.18 -5.12 6.51
C GLU A 108 -7.08 -6.65 6.38
N PRO A 109 -8.01 -7.41 6.93
CA PRO A 109 -7.99 -8.87 6.83
C PRO A 109 -8.06 -9.33 5.37
N LEU A 110 -7.08 -10.10 4.90
CA LEU A 110 -7.09 -10.68 3.56
C LEU A 110 -8.25 -11.64 3.40
N GLY A 111 -8.92 -11.64 2.25
CA GLY A 111 -10.03 -12.54 1.94
C GLY A 111 -9.78 -13.41 0.71
N ALA A 112 -10.38 -14.60 0.72
CA ALA A 112 -10.47 -15.50 -0.44
C ALA A 112 -11.88 -15.47 -1.01
N TYR A 113 -12.03 -15.15 -2.29
CA TYR A 113 -13.32 -14.90 -2.94
C TYR A 113 -13.56 -15.85 -4.11
N SER A 114 -14.83 -16.17 -4.34
CA SER A 114 -15.28 -16.90 -5.52
C SER A 114 -16.63 -16.36 -6.00
N ARG A 115 -16.83 -16.28 -7.31
CA ARG A 115 -18.16 -16.07 -7.90
C ARG A 115 -18.90 -17.36 -8.19
N ARG A 116 -18.18 -18.48 -8.29
CA ARG A 116 -18.68 -19.78 -8.71
C ARG A 116 -19.12 -20.63 -7.52
N TYR A 117 -18.37 -20.56 -6.40
CA TYR A 117 -18.57 -21.43 -5.25
C TYR A 117 -18.99 -20.63 -4.02
N LYS A 118 -19.72 -21.25 -3.12
CA LYS A 118 -20.26 -20.63 -1.90
C LYS A 118 -19.55 -21.09 -0.62
N SER A 119 -18.63 -22.04 -0.75
CA SER A 119 -17.79 -22.50 0.36
C SER A 119 -16.47 -23.07 -0.18
N ILE A 120 -15.45 -23.11 0.66
CA ILE A 120 -14.18 -23.75 0.34
C ILE A 120 -14.34 -25.25 0.04
N ALA A 121 -15.22 -25.93 0.76
CA ALA A 121 -15.49 -27.35 0.58
C ALA A 121 -16.18 -27.69 -0.78
N ALA A 122 -16.72 -26.69 -1.48
CA ALA A 122 -17.32 -26.86 -2.79
C ALA A 122 -16.33 -26.69 -3.95
N LEU A 123 -15.07 -26.32 -3.67
CA LEU A 123 -14.06 -26.21 -4.71
C LEU A 123 -13.76 -27.57 -5.33
N PRO A 124 -13.71 -27.68 -6.67
CA PRO A 124 -13.38 -28.93 -7.33
C PRO A 124 -11.90 -29.27 -7.21
N ASP A 125 -11.58 -30.53 -7.42
CA ASP A 125 -10.20 -30.97 -7.61
C ASP A 125 -9.62 -30.26 -8.85
N GLY A 126 -8.37 -29.77 -8.76
CA GLY A 126 -7.76 -28.98 -9.82
C GLY A 126 -8.24 -27.53 -9.90
N ALA A 127 -8.97 -27.01 -8.90
CA ALA A 127 -9.45 -25.63 -8.90
C ALA A 127 -8.33 -24.61 -9.17
N SER A 128 -8.64 -23.63 -10.02
CA SER A 128 -7.73 -22.51 -10.32
C SER A 128 -7.78 -21.45 -9.22
N VAL A 129 -6.61 -21.11 -8.67
CA VAL A 129 -6.46 -20.16 -7.55
C VAL A 129 -5.57 -18.99 -7.98
N ALA A 130 -6.13 -17.79 -8.04
CA ALA A 130 -5.37 -16.57 -8.29
C ALA A 130 -4.88 -15.97 -6.96
N ILE A 131 -3.60 -15.62 -6.91
CA ILE A 131 -2.95 -14.98 -5.76
C ILE A 131 -2.16 -13.75 -6.22
N PRO A 132 -1.92 -12.75 -5.34
CA PRO A 132 -1.06 -11.63 -5.65
C PRO A 132 0.38 -12.10 -5.98
N ASN A 133 1.07 -11.39 -6.85
CA ASN A 133 2.44 -11.70 -7.25
C ASN A 133 3.51 -11.00 -6.39
N GLU A 134 3.13 -10.02 -5.59
CA GLU A 134 4.02 -9.43 -4.59
C GLU A 134 4.34 -10.49 -3.51
N ALA A 135 5.63 -10.68 -3.18
CA ALA A 135 6.06 -11.80 -2.37
C ALA A 135 5.35 -11.86 -1.00
N SER A 136 5.24 -10.74 -0.28
CA SER A 136 4.54 -10.70 1.01
C SER A 136 3.05 -10.99 0.91
N SER A 137 2.37 -10.51 -0.13
CA SER A 137 0.96 -10.80 -0.37
C SER A 137 0.73 -12.24 -0.84
N SER A 138 1.66 -12.78 -1.65
CA SER A 138 1.66 -14.20 -2.06
C SER A 138 1.80 -15.11 -0.85
N GLY A 139 2.84 -14.93 -0.04
CA GLY A 139 3.07 -15.75 1.16
C GLY A 139 1.91 -15.65 2.16
N ARG A 140 1.38 -14.44 2.39
CA ARG A 140 0.18 -14.20 3.20
C ARG A 140 -1.02 -14.99 2.68
N SER A 141 -1.22 -15.01 1.35
CA SER A 141 -2.28 -15.79 0.70
C SER A 141 -2.14 -17.28 0.93
N LEU A 142 -0.93 -17.82 0.80
CA LEU A 142 -0.65 -19.23 1.05
C LEU A 142 -0.85 -19.61 2.54
N LEU A 143 -0.47 -18.75 3.47
CA LEU A 143 -0.73 -18.95 4.90
C LEU A 143 -2.24 -18.98 5.19
N LEU A 144 -3.04 -18.14 4.54
CA LEU A 144 -4.50 -18.18 4.67
C LEU A 144 -5.09 -19.48 4.10
N LEU A 145 -4.61 -19.96 2.95
CA LEU A 145 -5.03 -21.23 2.35
C LEU A 145 -4.64 -22.43 3.22
N GLN A 146 -3.46 -22.40 3.84
CA GLN A 146 -3.05 -23.42 4.83
C GLN A 146 -3.99 -23.41 6.04
N LYS A 147 -4.29 -22.23 6.59
CA LYS A 147 -5.25 -22.09 7.71
C LYS A 147 -6.65 -22.64 7.33
N ALA A 148 -7.02 -22.51 6.06
CA ALA A 148 -8.27 -23.07 5.53
C ALA A 148 -8.21 -24.58 5.24
N GLY A 149 -7.07 -25.24 5.44
CA GLY A 149 -6.88 -26.67 5.22
C GLY A 149 -6.75 -27.09 3.76
N LEU A 150 -6.53 -26.14 2.84
CA LEU A 150 -6.46 -26.41 1.39
C LEU A 150 -5.06 -26.86 0.94
N ILE A 151 -4.01 -26.42 1.64
CA ILE A 151 -2.60 -26.77 1.35
C ILE A 151 -1.85 -26.97 2.65
N THR A 152 -0.64 -27.52 2.56
CA THR A 152 0.32 -27.56 3.67
C THR A 152 1.62 -26.90 3.24
N LEU A 153 2.13 -26.02 4.08
CA LEU A 153 3.44 -25.37 3.94
C LEU A 153 4.41 -25.94 4.99
N PRO A 154 5.72 -25.85 4.77
CA PRO A 154 6.69 -26.26 5.79
C PRO A 154 6.58 -25.38 7.05
N PRO A 155 6.96 -25.89 8.24
CA PRO A 155 6.87 -25.12 9.49
C PRO A 155 7.68 -23.81 9.49
N SER A 156 8.68 -23.70 8.61
CA SER A 156 9.48 -22.48 8.40
C SER A 156 8.85 -21.46 7.45
N ALA A 157 7.70 -21.77 6.84
CA ALA A 157 7.03 -20.87 5.91
C ALA A 157 6.61 -19.58 6.62
N GLY A 158 6.89 -18.47 5.97
CA GLY A 158 6.59 -17.11 6.44
C GLY A 158 5.92 -16.25 5.37
N PRO A 159 5.90 -14.92 5.57
CA PRO A 159 5.29 -13.98 4.63
C PRO A 159 5.87 -14.01 3.22
N SER A 160 7.05 -14.54 3.00
CA SER A 160 7.68 -14.68 1.69
C SER A 160 7.54 -16.07 1.06
N ALA A 161 6.65 -16.94 1.59
CA ALA A 161 6.37 -18.24 0.99
C ALA A 161 5.86 -18.11 -0.44
N THR A 162 6.26 -19.05 -1.29
CA THR A 162 5.86 -19.13 -2.71
C THR A 162 5.06 -20.40 -2.98
N PRO A 163 4.32 -20.50 -4.09
CA PRO A 163 3.67 -21.75 -4.46
C PRO A 163 4.62 -22.95 -4.58
N GLY A 164 5.92 -22.71 -4.84
CA GLY A 164 6.96 -23.75 -4.86
C GLY A 164 7.27 -24.34 -3.49
N ASP A 165 6.89 -23.68 -2.40
CA ASP A 165 7.10 -24.15 -1.02
C ASP A 165 5.97 -25.05 -0.52
N ILE A 166 4.92 -25.28 -1.30
CA ILE A 166 3.78 -26.12 -0.92
C ILE A 166 4.24 -27.58 -0.85
N ILE A 167 4.18 -28.19 0.35
CA ILE A 167 4.57 -29.58 0.58
C ILE A 167 3.42 -30.57 0.42
N ALA A 168 2.16 -30.11 0.54
CA ALA A 168 0.99 -30.92 0.22
C ALA A 168 -0.12 -30.04 -0.38
N ASN A 169 -0.72 -30.54 -1.47
CA ASN A 169 -1.81 -29.92 -2.21
C ASN A 169 -2.83 -31.02 -2.57
N PRO A 170 -3.62 -31.50 -1.58
CA PRO A 170 -4.49 -32.67 -1.75
C PRO A 170 -5.60 -32.45 -2.79
N HIS A 171 -5.98 -31.19 -3.04
CA HIS A 171 -6.99 -30.84 -4.04
C HIS A 171 -6.39 -30.45 -5.40
N HIS A 172 -5.11 -30.66 -5.62
CA HIS A 172 -4.41 -30.37 -6.89
C HIS A 172 -4.65 -28.94 -7.38
N LEU A 173 -4.77 -27.95 -6.47
CA LEU A 173 -5.02 -26.55 -6.79
C LEU A 173 -3.97 -26.02 -7.76
N VAL A 174 -4.41 -25.26 -8.76
CA VAL A 174 -3.54 -24.66 -9.79
C VAL A 174 -3.39 -23.17 -9.53
N PHE A 175 -2.19 -22.75 -9.14
CA PHE A 175 -1.91 -21.37 -8.77
C PHE A 175 -1.58 -20.48 -9.96
N ARG A 176 -2.12 -19.26 -9.95
CA ARG A 176 -1.81 -18.17 -10.90
C ARG A 176 -1.44 -16.92 -10.11
N SER A 177 -0.17 -16.51 -10.22
CA SER A 177 0.29 -15.26 -9.61
C SER A 177 0.02 -14.09 -10.55
N LEU A 178 -0.73 -13.10 -10.08
CA LEU A 178 -1.17 -11.94 -10.84
C LEU A 178 -0.92 -10.66 -10.03
N GLU A 179 -0.81 -9.53 -10.70
CA GLU A 179 -0.79 -8.22 -10.05
C GLU A 179 -2.04 -8.03 -9.19
N ALA A 180 -1.85 -7.59 -7.92
CA ALA A 180 -2.93 -7.52 -6.93
C ALA A 180 -4.13 -6.68 -7.41
N ALA A 181 -3.88 -5.56 -8.10
CA ALA A 181 -4.91 -4.69 -8.66
C ALA A 181 -5.79 -5.36 -9.74
N THR A 182 -5.33 -6.47 -10.34
CA THR A 182 -6.07 -7.19 -11.37
C THR A 182 -6.99 -8.27 -10.82
N LEU A 183 -6.73 -8.77 -9.61
CA LEU A 183 -7.41 -9.92 -9.01
C LEU A 183 -8.94 -9.79 -8.94
N PRO A 184 -9.54 -8.66 -8.58
CA PRO A 184 -11.00 -8.52 -8.60
C PRO A 184 -11.62 -8.71 -9.97
N ARG A 185 -10.88 -8.37 -11.05
CA ARG A 185 -11.36 -8.43 -12.43
C ARG A 185 -11.33 -9.84 -13.02
N VAL A 186 -10.53 -10.74 -12.43
CA VAL A 186 -10.40 -12.13 -12.90
C VAL A 186 -11.28 -13.11 -12.14
N LEU A 187 -12.11 -12.67 -11.19
CA LEU A 187 -12.97 -13.53 -10.37
C LEU A 187 -13.90 -14.44 -11.19
N ASP A 188 -14.33 -14.01 -12.37
CA ASP A 188 -15.16 -14.82 -13.25
C ASP A 188 -14.34 -15.87 -14.05
N GLN A 189 -13.00 -15.74 -14.06
CA GLN A 189 -12.10 -16.58 -14.84
C GLN A 189 -11.38 -17.65 -13.99
N VAL A 190 -11.47 -17.54 -12.65
CA VAL A 190 -10.84 -18.46 -11.70
C VAL A 190 -11.87 -19.03 -10.74
N ASP A 191 -11.51 -20.11 -10.06
CA ASP A 191 -12.38 -20.73 -9.07
C ASP A 191 -12.27 -20.07 -7.70
N LEU A 192 -11.09 -19.54 -7.36
CA LEU A 192 -10.82 -18.80 -6.13
C LEU A 192 -9.80 -17.69 -6.41
N ALA A 193 -9.97 -16.53 -5.77
CA ALA A 193 -8.95 -15.47 -5.78
C ALA A 193 -8.72 -14.93 -4.37
N LEU A 194 -7.43 -14.79 -3.99
CA LEU A 194 -7.01 -14.14 -2.76
C LEU A 194 -6.82 -12.66 -3.07
N ILE A 195 -7.63 -11.78 -2.49
CA ILE A 195 -7.67 -10.36 -2.85
C ILE A 195 -7.39 -9.51 -1.62
N ASN A 196 -6.41 -8.60 -1.73
CA ASN A 196 -6.14 -7.60 -0.73
C ASN A 196 -7.38 -6.74 -0.50
N THR A 197 -7.69 -6.44 0.75
CA THR A 197 -8.97 -5.82 1.14
C THR A 197 -9.20 -4.46 0.50
N ASN A 198 -8.17 -3.63 0.33
CA ASN A 198 -8.29 -2.37 -0.38
C ASN A 198 -8.84 -2.55 -1.81
N TYR A 199 -8.30 -3.49 -2.60
CA TYR A 199 -8.81 -3.79 -3.95
C TYR A 199 -10.16 -4.50 -3.94
N ALA A 200 -10.44 -5.32 -2.93
CA ALA A 200 -11.76 -5.91 -2.75
C ALA A 200 -12.83 -4.84 -2.51
N LEU A 201 -12.57 -3.91 -1.59
CA LEU A 201 -13.47 -2.79 -1.28
C LEU A 201 -13.69 -1.88 -2.48
N GLU A 202 -12.63 -1.55 -3.23
CA GLU A 202 -12.71 -0.74 -4.45
C GLU A 202 -13.58 -1.42 -5.52
N ALA A 203 -13.55 -2.76 -5.58
CA ALA A 203 -14.39 -3.56 -6.46
C ALA A 203 -15.81 -3.84 -5.90
N GLY A 204 -16.20 -3.24 -4.78
CA GLY A 204 -17.50 -3.42 -4.13
C GLY A 204 -17.66 -4.72 -3.34
N LEU A 205 -16.57 -5.46 -3.12
CA LEU A 205 -16.55 -6.65 -2.28
C LEU A 205 -16.25 -6.29 -0.83
N ASN A 206 -17.03 -6.82 0.11
CA ASN A 206 -16.74 -6.70 1.53
C ASN A 206 -16.18 -8.04 2.04
N PRO A 207 -14.94 -8.09 2.59
CA PRO A 207 -14.33 -9.35 3.02
C PRO A 207 -15.14 -10.08 4.10
N VAL A 208 -15.84 -9.36 4.98
CA VAL A 208 -16.66 -9.96 6.04
C VAL A 208 -17.91 -10.65 5.48
N ARG A 209 -18.48 -10.07 4.41
CA ARG A 209 -19.73 -10.58 3.81
C ARG A 209 -19.47 -11.55 2.66
N ASP A 210 -18.47 -11.29 1.83
CA ASP A 210 -18.33 -11.89 0.50
C ASP A 210 -17.20 -12.90 0.41
N ALA A 211 -16.23 -12.91 1.34
CA ALA A 211 -15.14 -13.87 1.33
C ALA A 211 -15.58 -15.24 1.83
N LEU A 212 -15.11 -16.30 1.17
CA LEU A 212 -15.29 -17.69 1.63
C LEU A 212 -14.40 -18.01 2.83
N VAL A 213 -13.24 -17.36 2.89
CA VAL A 213 -12.28 -17.41 4.01
C VAL A 213 -11.71 -16.02 4.19
N ILE A 214 -11.55 -15.62 5.45
CA ILE A 214 -10.97 -14.33 5.84
C ILE A 214 -9.94 -14.54 6.95
N GLU A 215 -8.91 -13.71 6.98
CA GLU A 215 -7.96 -13.66 8.10
C GLU A 215 -8.66 -13.29 9.42
N GLY A 216 -8.06 -13.71 10.53
CA GLY A 216 -8.51 -13.34 11.85
C GLY A 216 -8.27 -11.85 12.17
N LYS A 217 -8.94 -11.36 13.20
CA LYS A 217 -8.78 -9.99 13.72
C LYS A 217 -7.39 -9.73 14.32
N ASP A 218 -6.68 -10.79 14.65
CA ASP A 218 -5.31 -10.85 15.16
C ASP A 218 -4.24 -10.87 14.07
N SER A 219 -4.62 -10.52 12.83
CA SER A 219 -3.71 -10.45 11.69
C SER A 219 -2.55 -9.48 11.98
N PRO A 220 -1.29 -9.90 11.79
CA PRO A 220 -0.13 -9.05 12.05
C PRO A 220 0.11 -7.99 10.95
N TYR A 221 -0.69 -8.00 9.91
CA TYR A 221 -0.53 -7.14 8.73
C TYR A 221 -1.19 -5.77 8.94
N VAL A 222 -0.62 -5.01 9.89
CA VAL A 222 -1.01 -3.62 10.14
C VAL A 222 -0.57 -2.74 8.97
N ASN A 223 -1.43 -1.82 8.55
CA ASN A 223 -1.13 -0.76 7.59
C ASN A 223 -0.50 0.44 8.30
N PHE A 224 0.62 0.94 7.77
CA PHE A 224 1.45 1.96 8.37
C PHE A 224 1.46 3.26 7.57
N ILE A 225 1.66 4.37 8.29
CA ILE A 225 2.29 5.56 7.72
C ILE A 225 3.77 5.24 7.54
N VAL A 226 4.28 5.47 6.33
CA VAL A 226 5.66 5.17 5.94
C VAL A 226 6.31 6.44 5.37
N GLY A 227 7.61 6.62 5.60
CA GLY A 227 8.36 7.76 5.11
C GLY A 227 9.86 7.55 5.24
N LEU A 228 10.64 8.60 4.96
CA LEU A 228 12.05 8.63 5.33
C LEU A 228 12.18 8.80 6.85
N GLU A 229 13.31 8.42 7.43
CA GLU A 229 13.54 8.51 8.88
C GLU A 229 13.33 9.94 9.41
N ALA A 230 13.68 10.98 8.61
CA ALA A 230 13.48 12.38 8.98
C ALA A 230 12.01 12.74 9.23
N GLU A 231 11.08 12.12 8.48
CA GLU A 231 9.65 12.40 8.57
C GLU A 231 9.02 11.94 9.90
N ARG A 232 9.67 11.00 10.59
CA ARG A 232 9.23 10.51 11.91
C ARG A 232 9.04 11.63 12.93
N ASN A 233 9.86 12.69 12.82
CA ASN A 233 9.85 13.83 13.74
C ASN A 233 9.19 15.08 13.16
N ASP A 234 8.70 15.06 11.91
CA ASP A 234 7.98 16.20 11.33
C ASP A 234 6.69 16.46 12.13
N PRO A 235 6.48 17.71 12.61
CA PRO A 235 5.30 18.07 13.39
C PRO A 235 3.99 17.78 12.66
N LYS A 236 3.93 17.97 11.32
CA LYS A 236 2.74 17.71 10.51
C LYS A 236 2.42 16.22 10.47
N VAL A 237 3.44 15.37 10.35
CA VAL A 237 3.28 13.90 10.39
C VAL A 237 2.78 13.46 11.75
N ARG A 238 3.31 14.02 12.85
CA ARG A 238 2.82 13.72 14.20
C ARG A 238 1.37 14.16 14.39
N THR A 239 0.99 15.33 13.88
CA THR A 239 -0.40 15.82 13.91
C THR A 239 -1.32 14.88 13.13
N LEU A 240 -0.91 14.43 11.94
CA LEU A 240 -1.66 13.45 11.14
C LEU A 240 -1.82 12.13 11.89
N VAL A 241 -0.75 11.58 12.46
CA VAL A 241 -0.81 10.32 13.23
C VAL A 241 -1.75 10.43 14.43
N ALA A 242 -1.73 11.55 15.14
CA ALA A 242 -2.65 11.80 16.26
C ALA A 242 -4.11 11.82 15.78
N ALA A 243 -4.40 12.49 14.67
CA ALA A 243 -5.74 12.52 14.07
C ALA A 243 -6.19 11.12 13.62
N LEU A 244 -5.32 10.37 12.93
CA LEU A 244 -5.62 9.02 12.45
C LEU A 244 -5.86 7.99 13.57
N ARG A 245 -5.29 8.21 14.76
CA ARG A 245 -5.46 7.34 15.93
C ARG A 245 -6.52 7.83 16.92
N SER A 246 -7.41 8.69 16.47
CA SER A 246 -8.48 9.24 17.31
C SER A 246 -9.65 8.27 17.49
N ALA A 247 -10.48 8.53 18.52
CA ALA A 247 -11.73 7.82 18.71
C ALA A 247 -12.71 8.07 17.55
N ASP A 248 -12.67 9.25 16.94
CA ASP A 248 -13.47 9.60 15.76
C ASP A 248 -13.14 8.70 14.56
N VAL A 249 -11.86 8.48 14.26
CA VAL A 249 -11.45 7.54 13.21
C VAL A 249 -11.84 6.11 13.55
N ARG A 250 -11.73 5.68 14.80
CA ARG A 250 -12.22 4.35 15.23
C ARG A 250 -13.71 4.17 14.91
N GLN A 251 -14.52 5.17 15.21
CA GLN A 251 -15.95 5.15 14.91
C GLN A 251 -16.19 5.17 13.40
N PHE A 252 -15.49 6.04 12.66
CA PHE A 252 -15.57 6.09 11.20
C PHE A 252 -15.26 4.73 10.55
N LEU A 253 -14.19 4.04 10.99
CA LEU A 253 -13.84 2.71 10.48
C LEU A 253 -14.96 1.69 10.70
N ALA A 254 -15.56 1.70 11.88
CA ALA A 254 -16.66 0.79 12.23
C ALA A 254 -17.89 1.05 11.36
N ASP A 255 -18.29 2.31 11.22
CA ASP A 255 -19.50 2.72 10.49
C ASP A 255 -19.34 2.59 8.97
N ARG A 256 -18.15 2.88 8.44
CA ARG A 256 -17.91 2.90 7.00
C ARG A 256 -17.61 1.52 6.43
N TYR A 257 -16.81 0.69 7.13
CA TYR A 257 -16.28 -0.55 6.59
C TYR A 257 -16.86 -1.81 7.24
N HIS A 258 -17.69 -1.69 8.27
CA HIS A 258 -18.44 -2.81 8.89
C HIS A 258 -17.57 -4.03 9.21
N GLY A 259 -16.38 -3.79 9.76
CA GLY A 259 -15.43 -4.85 10.15
C GLY A 259 -14.43 -5.26 9.06
N ALA A 260 -14.53 -4.73 7.84
CA ALA A 260 -13.54 -4.98 6.78
C ALA A 260 -12.21 -4.25 7.03
N VAL A 261 -12.24 -3.17 7.79
CA VAL A 261 -11.08 -2.38 8.21
C VAL A 261 -11.14 -2.20 9.72
N LEU A 262 -10.10 -2.60 10.43
CA LEU A 262 -10.07 -2.64 11.89
C LEU A 262 -9.00 -1.70 12.44
N PRO A 263 -9.28 -0.87 13.48
CA PRO A 263 -8.25 -0.03 14.08
C PRO A 263 -7.14 -0.88 14.71
N ALA A 264 -5.88 -0.44 14.58
CA ALA A 264 -4.69 -1.07 15.17
C ALA A 264 -4.06 -0.20 16.27
N PHE A 265 -4.87 0.63 16.96
CA PHE A 265 -4.44 1.56 18.02
C PHE A 265 -5.42 1.58 19.19
#